data_fe792a6e3c476a51688217ce4e8e26fb
#
_entry.id   fe792a6e3c476a51688217ce4e8e26fb
#
_cell.length_a   1.000
_cell.length_b   1.000
_cell.length_c   1.000
_cell.angle_alpha   90.00
_cell.angle_beta   90.00
_cell.angle_gamma   90.00
#
_symmetry.space_group_name_H-M   'P 1'
#
loop_
_entity.id
_entity.type
_entity.pdbx_description
1 polymer ?
#
loop_
_entity_poly.entity_id
_entity_poly.type
_entity_poly.pdbx_seq_one_letter_code
_entity_poly.pdbx_strand_id
1 'polypeptide(L)'
;MSEYAYWRQYGPDLTALGVIRGTIDPDNRYFCTPVGAIVFGWTGVDGIHFCKIRRFREMIFAVSPANAPGEYVHPIARDFRDFLRLLITLGDANLLEQAWMWDRSRFMTERKIVAAEEDPERDEVIRRLIKKFSLTPMEDPYGYIHSLQDRFDYTAIPYDPAFSEECLPQPSPAEMPWHVVCAPGFFPRTTRQQRSTEYPVRIPFVMEIFDGEPVDAQILSYYICHTGIVIDLFLETDDPTRSIRPTLSANKRTIYNYSGCACTNIPYANDEETEIDSEAAAVFAHYGLSDRRGLIQRFCFLWKDGGWHQEPALKSCVLTLCWEPRFRDIVLFTVRSAGEVVTFSDFSGISHTLTVVDWEAQNVPIPAYNPLYTLAMRYIIDPPLAKAQYVLADVSKFDEDAVQLSLGKSIRDDMSATAIGIIGGADGPTAILMASNVPDTTFSHVRAQPFDSADWCLRLLEPESTPVSIVLLAPKKEARS
;
A
#
# COMPACT_ATOMS: atom_id res chain seq x y z
N MET A 1 -44.01 -3.41 2.20
CA MET A 1 -42.73 -3.61 1.42
C MET A 1 -41.64 -3.00 2.27
N SER A 2 -40.54 -3.70 2.52
CA SER A 2 -39.41 -3.11 3.27
C SER A 2 -38.76 -1.97 2.47
N GLU A 3 -38.09 -1.05 3.17
CA GLU A 3 -37.38 0.07 2.52
C GLU A 3 -36.37 -0.42 1.49
N TYR A 4 -35.65 -1.51 1.80
CA TYR A 4 -34.74 -2.17 0.87
C TYR A 4 -35.46 -2.67 -0.39
N ALA A 5 -36.57 -3.40 -0.24
CA ALA A 5 -37.32 -3.90 -1.38
C ALA A 5 -37.89 -2.77 -2.25
N TYR A 6 -38.36 -1.69 -1.61
CA TYR A 6 -38.81 -0.51 -2.31
C TYR A 6 -37.66 0.18 -3.07
N TRP A 7 -36.54 0.43 -2.39
CA TRP A 7 -35.37 1.03 -3.04
C TRP A 7 -34.85 0.21 -4.23
N ARG A 8 -34.77 -1.11 -4.05
CA ARG A 8 -34.31 -2.02 -5.10
C ARG A 8 -35.14 -1.88 -6.37
N GLN A 9 -36.42 -1.66 -6.25
CA GLN A 9 -37.35 -1.61 -7.38
C GLN A 9 -37.58 -0.20 -7.92
N TYR A 10 -37.65 0.80 -7.05
CA TYR A 10 -38.10 2.14 -7.38
C TYR A 10 -37.24 3.26 -6.78
N GLY A 11 -36.23 2.96 -6.05
CA GLY A 11 -35.42 3.94 -5.34
C GLY A 11 -34.51 4.75 -6.27
N PRO A 12 -34.04 5.90 -5.81
CA PRO A 12 -33.10 6.71 -6.55
C PRO A 12 -31.77 5.97 -6.76
N ASP A 13 -31.04 6.39 -7.76
CA ASP A 13 -29.64 5.99 -7.93
C ASP A 13 -28.80 6.60 -6.79
N LEU A 14 -27.86 5.82 -6.29
CA LEU A 14 -26.96 6.21 -5.20
C LEU A 14 -25.51 6.38 -5.67
N THR A 15 -25.27 6.36 -6.98
CA THR A 15 -23.91 6.46 -7.54
C THR A 15 -23.19 7.73 -7.09
N ALA A 16 -23.90 8.87 -7.03
CA ALA A 16 -23.35 10.10 -6.50
C ALA A 16 -23.01 10.07 -4.98
N LEU A 17 -23.43 9.02 -4.28
CA LEU A 17 -23.07 8.74 -2.89
C LEU A 17 -22.07 7.56 -2.79
N GLY A 18 -21.39 7.21 -3.87
CA GLY A 18 -20.41 6.12 -3.90
C GLY A 18 -21.03 4.71 -3.86
N VAL A 19 -22.33 4.52 -4.19
CA VAL A 19 -22.98 3.21 -4.22
C VAL A 19 -23.54 2.92 -5.61
N ILE A 20 -22.81 2.20 -6.42
CA ILE A 20 -23.24 1.71 -7.72
C ILE A 20 -24.13 0.48 -7.50
N ARG A 21 -25.37 0.55 -7.98
CA ARG A 21 -26.32 -0.57 -7.83
C ARG A 21 -25.83 -1.80 -8.62
N GLY A 22 -25.77 -2.96 -7.96
CA GLY A 22 -25.36 -4.18 -8.62
C GLY A 22 -25.54 -5.41 -7.76
N THR A 23 -25.47 -6.58 -8.39
CA THR A 23 -25.47 -7.89 -7.75
C THR A 23 -24.18 -8.58 -8.14
N ILE A 24 -23.78 -9.60 -7.37
CA ILE A 24 -22.66 -10.46 -7.72
C ILE A 24 -23.20 -11.75 -8.34
N ASP A 25 -22.54 -12.25 -9.37
CA ASP A 25 -22.78 -13.58 -9.89
C ASP A 25 -22.35 -14.63 -8.83
N PRO A 26 -23.22 -15.59 -8.49
CA PRO A 26 -22.87 -16.64 -7.53
C PRO A 26 -21.59 -17.39 -7.86
N ASP A 27 -21.29 -17.56 -9.16
CA ASP A 27 -20.11 -18.29 -9.63
C ASP A 27 -18.84 -17.41 -9.68
N ASN A 28 -18.99 -16.09 -9.48
CA ASN A 28 -17.91 -15.10 -9.59
C ASN A 28 -17.75 -14.26 -8.32
N ARG A 29 -17.94 -14.87 -7.16
CA ARG A 29 -17.80 -14.21 -5.85
C ARG A 29 -16.35 -14.02 -5.49
N TYR A 30 -16.08 -12.91 -4.80
CA TYR A 30 -14.80 -12.78 -4.12
C TYR A 30 -14.68 -13.84 -3.00
N PHE A 31 -13.48 -14.31 -2.77
CA PHE A 31 -13.18 -15.31 -1.73
C PHE A 31 -13.70 -14.91 -0.33
N CYS A 32 -13.71 -13.61 -0.04
CA CYS A 32 -14.15 -13.04 1.22
C CYS A 32 -15.67 -12.69 1.26
N THR A 33 -16.40 -12.84 0.16
CA THR A 33 -17.84 -12.58 0.15
C THR A 33 -18.56 -13.69 0.95
N PRO A 34 -19.28 -13.35 2.05
CA PRO A 34 -19.90 -14.35 2.90
C PRO A 34 -20.90 -15.24 2.16
N VAL A 35 -20.99 -16.51 2.57
CA VAL A 35 -22.00 -17.44 2.04
C VAL A 35 -23.39 -16.93 2.40
N GLY A 36 -24.27 -16.86 1.39
CA GLY A 36 -25.61 -16.32 1.55
C GLY A 36 -25.70 -14.80 1.58
N ALA A 37 -24.62 -14.10 1.22
CA ALA A 37 -24.65 -12.67 1.01
C ALA A 37 -25.58 -12.29 -0.16
N ILE A 38 -26.35 -11.23 0.03
CA ILE A 38 -27.19 -10.58 -0.97
C ILE A 38 -26.54 -9.24 -1.25
N VAL A 39 -25.66 -9.21 -2.24
CA VAL A 39 -24.98 -7.98 -2.69
C VAL A 39 -25.97 -7.07 -3.39
N PHE A 40 -25.96 -5.78 -3.07
CA PHE A 40 -26.87 -4.80 -3.64
C PHE A 40 -26.19 -3.54 -4.15
N GLY A 41 -24.92 -3.32 -3.81
CA GLY A 41 -24.20 -2.13 -4.24
C GLY A 41 -22.69 -2.32 -4.16
N TRP A 42 -21.96 -1.51 -4.95
CA TRP A 42 -20.51 -1.51 -5.11
C TRP A 42 -19.98 -0.08 -4.99
N THR A 43 -18.75 0.08 -4.55
CA THR A 43 -18.08 1.39 -4.61
C THR A 43 -17.52 1.68 -6.00
N GLY A 44 -17.32 0.65 -6.83
CA GLY A 44 -16.72 0.75 -8.18
C GLY A 44 -15.21 0.57 -8.20
N VAL A 45 -14.56 0.43 -7.04
CA VAL A 45 -13.12 0.22 -6.89
C VAL A 45 -12.84 -1.00 -6.02
N ASP A 46 -11.72 -1.69 -6.26
CA ASP A 46 -11.12 -2.77 -5.45
C ASP A 46 -12.07 -3.93 -5.08
N GLY A 47 -13.18 -4.08 -5.81
CA GLY A 47 -14.18 -5.10 -5.51
C GLY A 47 -14.97 -4.85 -4.22
N ILE A 48 -14.89 -3.66 -3.64
CA ILE A 48 -15.60 -3.28 -2.42
C ILE A 48 -17.10 -3.24 -2.68
N HIS A 49 -17.87 -3.94 -1.85
CA HIS A 49 -19.31 -4.06 -2.02
C HIS A 49 -20.10 -4.09 -0.71
N PHE A 50 -21.37 -3.77 -0.83
CA PHE A 50 -22.31 -3.74 0.28
C PHE A 50 -23.31 -4.89 0.15
N CYS A 51 -23.53 -5.61 1.24
CA CYS A 51 -24.43 -6.77 1.24
C CYS A 51 -25.25 -6.89 2.51
N LYS A 52 -26.29 -7.74 2.42
CA LYS A 52 -27.01 -8.34 3.55
C LYS A 52 -26.59 -9.80 3.63
N ILE A 53 -26.32 -10.31 4.80
CA ILE A 53 -26.03 -11.72 5.01
C ILE A 53 -27.27 -12.36 5.62
N ARG A 54 -27.80 -13.41 5.01
CA ARG A 54 -29.09 -14.03 5.44
C ARG A 54 -29.14 -14.39 6.92
N ARG A 55 -28.00 -14.82 7.47
CA ARG A 55 -27.87 -15.18 8.89
C ARG A 55 -28.15 -14.01 9.83
N PHE A 56 -27.81 -12.76 9.42
CA PHE A 56 -27.93 -11.56 10.24
C PHE A 56 -29.13 -10.68 9.88
N ARG A 57 -30.11 -11.26 9.20
CA ARG A 57 -31.40 -10.60 8.85
C ARG A 57 -31.22 -9.33 8.03
N GLU A 58 -31.53 -8.15 8.63
CA GLU A 58 -31.56 -6.86 7.93
C GLU A 58 -30.22 -6.11 7.99
N MET A 59 -29.25 -6.58 8.77
CA MET A 59 -27.96 -5.93 8.96
C MET A 59 -27.22 -5.77 7.64
N ILE A 60 -26.59 -4.61 7.46
CA ILE A 60 -25.79 -4.27 6.28
C ILE A 60 -24.32 -4.38 6.62
N PHE A 61 -23.57 -4.95 5.70
CA PHE A 61 -22.14 -5.15 5.79
C PHE A 61 -21.43 -4.50 4.63
N ALA A 62 -20.25 -3.93 4.90
CA ALA A 62 -19.24 -3.63 3.88
C ALA A 62 -18.30 -4.82 3.76
N VAL A 63 -17.96 -5.17 2.53
CA VAL A 63 -17.01 -6.25 2.20
C VAL A 63 -15.93 -5.64 1.32
N SER A 64 -14.68 -5.75 1.75
CA SER A 64 -13.52 -5.21 1.05
C SER A 64 -12.46 -6.31 0.83
N PRO A 65 -12.32 -6.83 -0.39
CA PRO A 65 -11.30 -7.83 -0.71
C PRO A 65 -9.86 -7.32 -0.57
N ALA A 66 -9.68 -6.00 -0.58
CA ALA A 66 -8.38 -5.34 -0.42
C ALA A 66 -7.91 -5.27 1.04
N ASN A 67 -8.80 -5.54 2.00
CA ASN A 67 -8.44 -5.56 3.41
C ASN A 67 -7.58 -6.78 3.75
N ALA A 68 -7.01 -6.77 4.94
CA ALA A 68 -6.17 -7.86 5.39
C ALA A 68 -6.97 -9.09 5.86
N PRO A 69 -6.33 -10.25 5.98
CA PRO A 69 -6.93 -11.46 6.51
C PRO A 69 -7.66 -11.23 7.83
N GLY A 70 -8.94 -11.63 7.86
CA GLY A 70 -9.82 -11.45 9.01
C GLY A 70 -10.55 -10.11 9.09
N GLU A 71 -10.20 -9.14 8.23
CA GLU A 71 -10.78 -7.78 8.22
C GLU A 71 -11.59 -7.47 6.95
N TYR A 72 -12.03 -8.50 6.25
CA TYR A 72 -12.73 -8.32 4.98
C TYR A 72 -14.17 -7.86 5.10
N VAL A 73 -14.84 -8.10 6.24
CA VAL A 73 -16.29 -7.91 6.38
C VAL A 73 -16.62 -7.22 7.69
N HIS A 74 -17.24 -6.04 7.60
CA HIS A 74 -17.62 -5.25 8.78
C HIS A 74 -19.11 -4.87 8.75
N PRO A 75 -19.85 -5.02 9.87
CA PRO A 75 -21.20 -4.50 9.97
C PRO A 75 -21.15 -2.97 10.01
N ILE A 76 -22.00 -2.33 9.21
CA ILE A 76 -22.05 -0.86 9.09
C ILE A 76 -23.40 -0.28 9.45
N ALA A 77 -24.49 -1.04 9.30
CA ALA A 77 -25.81 -0.59 9.68
C ALA A 77 -26.69 -1.76 10.17
N ARG A 78 -27.63 -1.47 11.11
CA ARG A 78 -28.60 -2.47 11.61
C ARG A 78 -29.59 -2.90 10.55
N ASP A 79 -29.92 -1.98 9.65
CA ASP A 79 -30.87 -2.19 8.58
C ASP A 79 -30.62 -1.20 7.42
N PHE A 80 -31.40 -1.33 6.37
CA PHE A 80 -31.25 -0.49 5.17
C PHE A 80 -31.65 0.97 5.42
N ARG A 81 -32.53 1.24 6.38
CA ARG A 81 -32.90 2.62 6.76
C ARG A 81 -31.72 3.33 7.40
N ASP A 82 -31.06 2.69 8.36
CA ASP A 82 -29.87 3.25 9.00
C ASP A 82 -28.70 3.39 8.00
N PHE A 83 -28.55 2.47 7.04
CA PHE A 83 -27.59 2.63 5.94
C PHE A 83 -27.87 3.89 5.11
N LEU A 84 -29.11 4.15 4.73
CA LEU A 84 -29.47 5.38 4.03
C LEU A 84 -29.24 6.64 4.89
N ARG A 85 -29.51 6.58 6.19
CA ARG A 85 -29.25 7.68 7.13
C ARG A 85 -27.75 7.98 7.23
N LEU A 86 -26.91 6.96 7.24
CA LEU A 86 -25.47 7.11 7.20
C LEU A 86 -25.02 7.75 5.89
N LEU A 87 -25.50 7.29 4.75
CA LEU A 87 -25.18 7.87 3.44
C LEU A 87 -25.52 9.36 3.34
N ILE A 88 -26.72 9.76 3.77
CA ILE A 88 -27.10 11.19 3.75
C ILE A 88 -26.33 12.04 4.77
N THR A 89 -25.74 11.42 5.79
CA THR A 89 -24.97 12.11 6.82
C THR A 89 -23.51 12.28 6.41
N LEU A 90 -22.95 11.30 5.71
CA LEU A 90 -21.54 11.25 5.34
C LEU A 90 -21.29 11.80 3.93
N GLY A 91 -22.24 11.64 3.03
CA GLY A 91 -22.14 12.07 1.64
C GLY A 91 -21.35 11.11 0.74
N ASP A 92 -20.63 10.15 1.30
CA ASP A 92 -19.84 9.16 0.55
C ASP A 92 -19.83 7.80 1.26
N ALA A 93 -20.04 6.74 0.50
CA ALA A 93 -20.04 5.36 0.99
C ALA A 93 -18.64 4.84 1.33
N ASN A 94 -17.58 5.42 0.78
CA ASN A 94 -16.20 5.05 1.12
C ASN A 94 -15.91 5.30 2.61
N LEU A 95 -16.48 6.36 3.20
CA LEU A 95 -16.35 6.61 4.63
C LEU A 95 -16.98 5.48 5.49
N LEU A 96 -18.00 4.79 4.97
CA LEU A 96 -18.63 3.66 5.66
C LEU A 96 -17.75 2.41 5.65
N GLU A 97 -17.10 2.16 4.51
CA GLU A 97 -16.21 1.01 4.35
C GLU A 97 -14.97 1.17 5.24
N GLN A 98 -14.39 2.36 5.31
CA GLN A 98 -13.16 2.63 6.04
C GLN A 98 -13.36 2.95 7.53
N ALA A 99 -14.61 3.18 7.97
CA ALA A 99 -14.92 3.57 9.35
C ALA A 99 -14.33 2.62 10.42
N TRP A 100 -14.18 1.33 10.12
CA TRP A 100 -13.69 0.33 11.06
C TRP A 100 -12.23 0.53 11.45
N MET A 101 -11.40 1.08 10.54
CA MET A 101 -9.96 1.25 10.73
C MET A 101 -9.58 2.64 11.29
N TRP A 102 -10.47 3.62 11.21
CA TRP A 102 -10.19 4.99 11.63
C TRP A 102 -10.60 5.25 13.07
N ASP A 103 -9.83 6.09 13.74
CA ASP A 103 -10.28 6.71 14.98
C ASP A 103 -11.31 7.81 14.71
N ARG A 104 -11.90 8.36 15.78
CA ARG A 104 -12.91 9.41 15.67
C ARG A 104 -12.38 10.68 15.03
N SER A 105 -11.15 11.07 15.31
CA SER A 105 -10.55 12.31 14.81
C SER A 105 -10.41 12.25 13.29
N ARG A 106 -9.79 11.17 12.81
CA ARG A 106 -9.61 10.92 11.38
C ARG A 106 -10.94 10.80 10.66
N PHE A 107 -11.87 10.00 11.18
CA PHE A 107 -13.20 9.86 10.57
C PHE A 107 -13.93 11.21 10.43
N MET A 108 -13.84 12.08 11.45
CA MET A 108 -14.46 13.40 11.41
C MET A 108 -13.74 14.36 10.48
N THR A 109 -12.44 14.20 10.27
CA THR A 109 -11.65 14.98 9.31
C THR A 109 -12.04 14.60 7.88
N GLU A 110 -12.04 13.32 7.54
CA GLU A 110 -12.46 12.83 6.23
C GLU A 110 -13.90 13.22 5.89
N ARG A 111 -14.80 13.13 6.87
CA ARG A 111 -16.17 13.63 6.70
C ARG A 111 -16.24 15.12 6.36
N LYS A 112 -15.40 15.97 6.98
CA LYS A 112 -15.35 17.40 6.67
C LYS A 112 -14.84 17.65 5.25
N ILE A 113 -13.86 16.89 4.79
CA ILE A 113 -13.34 16.97 3.42
C ILE A 113 -14.47 16.70 2.44
N VAL A 114 -15.15 15.56 2.56
CA VAL A 114 -16.31 15.23 1.70
C VAL A 114 -17.41 16.30 1.77
N ALA A 115 -17.70 16.82 2.95
CA ALA A 115 -18.74 17.85 3.11
C ALA A 115 -18.34 19.22 2.52
N ALA A 116 -17.05 19.49 2.36
CA ALA A 116 -16.55 20.74 1.76
C ALA A 116 -16.56 20.72 0.24
N GLU A 117 -16.64 19.56 -0.38
CA GLU A 117 -16.75 19.41 -1.82
C GLU A 117 -18.15 19.83 -2.32
N GLU A 118 -18.19 20.73 -3.29
CA GLU A 118 -19.44 21.13 -3.95
C GLU A 118 -19.81 20.06 -4.99
N ASP A 119 -20.81 19.24 -4.70
CA ASP A 119 -21.38 18.24 -5.60
C ASP A 119 -22.90 18.38 -5.69
N PRO A 120 -23.42 19.10 -6.72
CA PRO A 120 -24.86 19.30 -6.89
C PRO A 120 -25.64 18.01 -7.13
N GLU A 121 -25.04 16.98 -7.72
CA GLU A 121 -25.68 15.70 -7.97
C GLU A 121 -25.85 14.93 -6.66
N ARG A 122 -24.83 14.89 -5.83
CA ARG A 122 -24.87 14.33 -4.48
C ARG A 122 -25.96 15.00 -3.63
N ASP A 123 -26.01 16.32 -3.62
CA ASP A 123 -26.97 17.07 -2.85
C ASP A 123 -28.41 16.82 -3.31
N GLU A 124 -28.63 16.66 -4.60
CA GLU A 124 -29.96 16.33 -5.14
C GLU A 124 -30.37 14.91 -4.72
N VAL A 125 -29.45 13.93 -4.77
CA VAL A 125 -29.72 12.56 -4.32
C VAL A 125 -30.06 12.54 -2.83
N ILE A 126 -29.29 13.26 -1.99
CA ILE A 126 -29.57 13.40 -0.56
C ILE A 126 -30.97 13.97 -0.32
N ARG A 127 -31.34 15.07 -0.98
CA ARG A 127 -32.68 15.68 -0.86
C ARG A 127 -33.80 14.72 -1.25
N ARG A 128 -33.61 13.93 -2.32
CA ARG A 128 -34.59 12.91 -2.75
C ARG A 128 -34.74 11.81 -1.72
N LEU A 129 -33.64 11.32 -1.15
CA LEU A 129 -33.65 10.28 -0.11
C LEU A 129 -34.38 10.76 1.14
N ILE A 130 -34.04 11.95 1.63
CA ILE A 130 -34.71 12.58 2.79
C ILE A 130 -36.21 12.66 2.55
N LYS A 131 -36.63 13.22 1.42
CA LYS A 131 -38.05 13.39 1.09
C LYS A 131 -38.76 12.04 0.93
N LYS A 132 -38.14 11.08 0.25
CA LYS A 132 -38.80 9.81 -0.13
C LYS A 132 -38.98 8.87 1.05
N PHE A 133 -37.98 8.79 1.92
CA PHE A 133 -37.98 7.87 3.04
C PHE A 133 -38.19 8.55 4.40
N SER A 134 -38.44 9.87 4.41
CA SER A 134 -38.55 10.67 5.64
C SER A 134 -37.35 10.42 6.58
N LEU A 135 -36.14 10.55 6.04
CA LEU A 135 -34.92 10.31 6.78
C LEU A 135 -34.49 11.56 7.56
N THR A 136 -33.83 11.31 8.67
CA THR A 136 -33.09 12.32 9.43
C THR A 136 -31.61 11.92 9.46
N PRO A 137 -30.68 12.86 9.28
CA PRO A 137 -29.27 12.59 9.45
C PRO A 137 -28.97 11.92 10.79
N MET A 138 -27.87 11.16 10.85
CA MET A 138 -27.43 10.50 12.07
C MET A 138 -26.55 11.47 12.88
N GLU A 139 -26.83 11.63 14.14
CA GLU A 139 -26.13 12.59 15.02
C GLU A 139 -24.66 12.21 15.21
N ASP A 140 -24.40 10.94 15.55
CA ASP A 140 -23.06 10.38 15.77
C ASP A 140 -22.87 9.13 14.90
N PRO A 141 -22.51 9.28 13.61
CA PRO A 141 -22.32 8.15 12.71
C PRO A 141 -21.12 7.28 13.12
N TYR A 142 -20.05 7.88 13.63
CA TYR A 142 -18.88 7.14 14.13
C TYR A 142 -19.24 6.23 15.31
N GLY A 143 -19.81 6.80 16.36
CA GLY A 143 -20.20 6.03 17.55
C GLY A 143 -21.25 4.96 17.24
N TYR A 144 -22.16 5.23 16.29
CA TYR A 144 -23.12 4.25 15.83
C TYR A 144 -22.46 3.04 15.18
N ILE A 145 -21.57 3.26 14.19
CA ILE A 145 -20.87 2.18 13.46
C ILE A 145 -20.02 1.35 14.43
N HIS A 146 -19.18 2.01 15.24
CA HIS A 146 -18.33 1.33 16.20
C HIS A 146 -19.12 0.56 17.25
N SER A 147 -20.28 1.07 17.69
CA SER A 147 -21.15 0.33 18.62
C SER A 147 -21.69 -0.99 18.05
N LEU A 148 -21.82 -1.09 16.74
CA LEU A 148 -22.18 -2.35 16.05
C LEU A 148 -20.97 -3.27 15.98
N GLN A 149 -19.86 -2.74 15.54
CA GLN A 149 -18.61 -3.49 15.33
C GLN A 149 -18.06 -4.07 16.64
N ASP A 150 -18.08 -3.29 17.72
CA ASP A 150 -17.57 -3.69 19.03
C ASP A 150 -18.34 -4.87 19.65
N ARG A 151 -19.59 -5.07 19.27
CA ARG A 151 -20.47 -6.11 19.81
C ARG A 151 -20.73 -7.26 18.86
N PHE A 152 -20.16 -7.18 17.65
CA PHE A 152 -20.43 -8.16 16.62
C PHE A 152 -19.55 -9.38 16.78
N ASP A 153 -20.15 -10.56 16.66
CA ASP A 153 -19.41 -11.82 16.63
C ASP A 153 -18.97 -12.13 15.20
N TYR A 154 -17.78 -11.74 14.85
CA TYR A 154 -17.19 -11.94 13.53
C TYR A 154 -16.97 -13.43 13.20
N THR A 155 -16.84 -14.29 14.22
CA THR A 155 -16.69 -15.75 13.99
C THR A 155 -17.98 -16.38 13.49
N ALA A 156 -19.10 -15.67 13.63
CA ALA A 156 -20.39 -16.11 13.13
C ALA A 156 -20.62 -15.84 11.64
N ILE A 157 -19.73 -15.11 10.95
CA ILE A 157 -19.84 -14.87 9.51
C ILE A 157 -19.61 -16.17 8.76
N PRO A 158 -20.54 -16.59 7.90
CA PRO A 158 -20.40 -17.84 7.13
C PRO A 158 -19.51 -17.59 5.91
N TYR A 159 -18.31 -18.13 5.91
CA TYR A 159 -17.41 -18.12 4.76
C TYR A 159 -17.43 -19.47 4.04
N ASP A 160 -16.96 -19.48 2.78
CA ASP A 160 -16.69 -20.71 2.08
C ASP A 160 -15.60 -21.50 2.83
N PRO A 161 -15.78 -22.81 3.07
CA PRO A 161 -14.78 -23.61 3.77
C PRO A 161 -13.37 -23.54 3.17
N ALA A 162 -13.26 -23.33 1.84
CA ALA A 162 -11.98 -23.20 1.16
C ALA A 162 -11.20 -21.94 1.58
N PHE A 163 -11.89 -20.90 2.04
CA PHE A 163 -11.31 -19.59 2.39
C PHE A 163 -11.56 -19.19 3.86
N SER A 164 -12.23 -20.06 4.63
CA SER A 164 -12.64 -19.72 6.00
C SER A 164 -11.47 -19.44 6.93
N GLU A 165 -10.34 -20.12 6.76
CA GLU A 165 -9.13 -19.88 7.55
C GLU A 165 -8.55 -18.49 7.31
N GLU A 166 -8.60 -17.98 6.09
CA GLU A 166 -8.13 -16.65 5.72
C GLU A 166 -9.14 -15.56 6.11
N CYS A 167 -10.43 -15.83 5.96
CA CYS A 167 -11.49 -14.85 6.15
C CYS A 167 -11.93 -14.69 7.60
N LEU A 168 -11.76 -15.70 8.45
CA LEU A 168 -12.09 -15.58 9.87
C LEU A 168 -11.10 -14.66 10.58
N PRO A 169 -11.57 -13.92 11.61
CA PRO A 169 -10.70 -13.10 12.43
C PRO A 169 -9.51 -13.92 12.93
N GLN A 170 -8.33 -13.45 12.57
CA GLN A 170 -7.11 -14.03 13.11
C GLN A 170 -6.98 -13.61 14.56
N PRO A 171 -6.48 -14.49 15.46
CA PRO A 171 -6.25 -14.10 16.84
C PRO A 171 -5.28 -12.91 16.89
N SER A 172 -5.74 -11.80 17.46
CA SER A 172 -4.99 -10.54 17.52
C SER A 172 -4.06 -10.48 18.73
N PRO A 173 -2.88 -9.90 18.60
CA PRO A 173 -2.12 -9.40 19.73
C PRO A 173 -2.87 -8.29 20.46
N ALA A 174 -2.56 -8.06 21.73
CA ALA A 174 -3.12 -6.98 22.51
C ALA A 174 -2.96 -5.62 21.82
N GLU A 175 -3.87 -4.70 22.09
CA GLU A 175 -3.81 -3.33 21.59
C GLU A 175 -2.42 -2.75 21.77
N MET A 176 -1.82 -2.35 20.65
CA MET A 176 -0.55 -1.65 20.69
C MET A 176 -0.80 -0.15 20.83
N PRO A 177 0.05 0.58 21.59
CA PRO A 177 -0.20 1.99 21.88
C PRO A 177 -0.32 2.89 20.65
N TRP A 178 0.13 2.42 19.50
CA TRP A 178 0.14 3.17 18.24
C TRP A 178 -0.30 2.31 17.05
N HIS A 179 -1.46 1.70 17.19
CA HIS A 179 -2.12 0.88 16.17
C HIS A 179 -2.33 1.58 14.82
N VAL A 180 -2.19 2.88 14.79
CA VAL A 180 -2.41 3.70 13.59
C VAL A 180 -1.28 3.56 12.56
N VAL A 181 -0.05 3.33 13.01
CA VAL A 181 1.13 3.18 12.14
C VAL A 181 1.36 1.73 11.72
N CYS A 182 0.52 0.81 12.15
CA CYS A 182 0.58 -0.58 11.73
C CYS A 182 -0.30 -0.78 10.50
N ALA A 183 0.20 -1.52 9.52
CA ALA A 183 -0.67 -2.05 8.48
C ALA A 183 -1.91 -2.66 9.16
N PRO A 184 -3.12 -2.15 8.88
CA PRO A 184 -4.34 -2.51 9.60
C PRO A 184 -4.59 -4.02 9.63
N GLY A 185 -4.02 -4.73 8.67
CA GLY A 185 -4.21 -6.14 8.47
C GLY A 185 -3.37 -7.07 9.32
N PHE A 186 -2.35 -6.59 10.01
CA PHE A 186 -1.56 -7.48 10.84
C PHE A 186 -2.18 -7.69 12.24
N PHE A 187 -3.00 -6.74 12.69
CA PHE A 187 -3.64 -6.76 14.00
C PHE A 187 -5.14 -6.50 13.89
N PRO A 188 -5.95 -7.53 13.57
CA PRO A 188 -7.40 -7.37 13.52
C PRO A 188 -7.94 -6.86 14.87
N ARG A 189 -8.75 -5.82 14.83
CA ARG A 189 -9.39 -5.22 16.03
C ARG A 189 -10.37 -6.16 16.74
N THR A 190 -10.75 -7.25 16.09
CA THR A 190 -11.85 -8.11 16.50
C THR A 190 -11.53 -9.07 17.65
N THR A 191 -10.29 -9.20 18.03
CA THR A 191 -9.88 -10.13 19.10
C THR A 191 -9.17 -9.41 20.24
N ARG A 192 -9.92 -8.57 20.95
CA ARG A 192 -9.49 -7.90 22.20
C ARG A 192 -8.98 -8.86 23.30
N GLN A 193 -8.96 -10.17 23.06
CA GLN A 193 -8.64 -11.16 24.09
C GLN A 193 -7.25 -11.78 23.99
N GLN A 194 -6.48 -11.54 22.94
CA GLN A 194 -5.14 -12.11 22.85
C GLN A 194 -4.07 -11.10 23.28
N ARG A 195 -3.42 -11.43 24.36
CA ARG A 195 -2.33 -10.64 24.93
C ARG A 195 -1.06 -10.89 24.14
N SER A 196 -0.52 -9.85 23.51
CA SER A 196 0.89 -9.82 23.15
C SER A 196 1.72 -9.51 24.40
N THR A 197 2.90 -10.10 24.50
CA THR A 197 3.87 -9.70 25.52
C THR A 197 4.85 -8.75 24.86
N GLU A 198 4.88 -7.50 25.33
CA GLU A 198 5.87 -6.52 24.94
C GLU A 198 7.19 -6.76 25.67
N TYR A 199 8.28 -6.68 24.92
CA TYR A 199 9.64 -6.73 25.42
C TYR A 199 10.36 -5.44 25.01
N PRO A 200 10.36 -4.39 25.86
CA PRO A 200 11.13 -3.17 25.65
C PRO A 200 12.62 -3.49 25.87
N VAL A 201 13.40 -3.48 24.81
CA VAL A 201 14.77 -3.99 24.86
C VAL A 201 15.84 -2.92 24.69
N ARG A 202 15.61 -1.91 23.86
CA ARG A 202 16.57 -0.82 23.61
C ARG A 202 17.97 -1.33 23.22
N ILE A 203 18.06 -2.12 22.14
CA ILE A 203 19.32 -2.67 21.64
C ILE A 203 19.91 -1.73 20.59
N PRO A 204 20.99 -0.98 20.88
CA PRO A 204 21.65 -0.12 19.91
C PRO A 204 22.53 -0.95 18.97
N PHE A 205 22.65 -0.51 17.73
CA PHE A 205 23.56 -1.04 16.74
C PHE A 205 23.81 0.01 15.62
N VAL A 206 24.72 -0.28 14.74
CA VAL A 206 25.08 0.58 13.61
C VAL A 206 24.87 -0.17 12.32
N MET A 207 24.33 0.49 11.31
CA MET A 207 24.19 -0.01 9.96
C MET A 207 25.12 0.75 9.01
N GLU A 208 26.09 0.05 8.44
CA GLU A 208 26.99 0.64 7.45
C GLU A 208 26.25 0.89 6.13
N ILE A 209 26.46 2.07 5.55
CA ILE A 209 25.97 2.45 4.23
C ILE A 209 27.13 2.39 3.25
N PHE A 210 26.88 1.85 2.05
CA PHE A 210 27.86 1.91 0.98
C PHE A 210 28.17 3.37 0.63
N ASP A 211 29.45 3.72 0.71
CA ASP A 211 29.96 5.07 0.40
C ASP A 211 29.18 6.21 1.10
N GLY A 212 28.82 6.00 2.37
CA GLY A 212 28.11 6.96 3.21
C GLY A 212 28.48 6.84 4.68
N GLU A 213 27.99 7.78 5.48
CA GLU A 213 28.15 7.73 6.94
C GLU A 213 27.29 6.59 7.50
N PRO A 214 27.79 5.86 8.50
CA PRO A 214 27.02 4.82 9.18
C PRO A 214 25.76 5.42 9.84
N VAL A 215 24.69 4.63 9.88
CA VAL A 215 23.43 5.02 10.52
C VAL A 215 23.34 4.38 11.90
N ASP A 216 23.17 5.20 12.92
CA ASP A 216 22.85 4.75 14.26
C ASP A 216 21.40 4.22 14.29
N ALA A 217 21.24 3.03 14.85
CA ALA A 217 19.98 2.33 14.89
C ALA A 217 19.73 1.71 16.27
N GLN A 218 18.46 1.45 16.57
CA GLN A 218 18.08 0.83 17.83
C GLN A 218 16.82 -0.02 17.66
N ILE A 219 16.85 -1.27 18.12
CA ILE A 219 15.60 -2.00 18.37
C ILE A 219 14.95 -1.37 19.60
N LEU A 220 13.73 -0.88 19.43
CA LEU A 220 12.96 -0.21 20.49
C LEU A 220 12.25 -1.21 21.39
N SER A 221 11.52 -2.12 20.75
CA SER A 221 10.78 -3.20 21.38
C SER A 221 10.49 -4.31 20.39
N TYR A 222 10.12 -5.48 20.89
CA TYR A 222 9.47 -6.52 20.11
C TYR A 222 8.29 -7.11 20.86
N TYR A 223 7.33 -7.63 20.10
CA TYR A 223 6.09 -8.19 20.63
C TYR A 223 5.94 -9.62 20.13
N ILE A 224 5.78 -10.55 21.05
CA ILE A 224 5.47 -11.94 20.71
C ILE A 224 3.96 -12.09 20.72
N CYS A 225 3.42 -12.50 19.59
CA CYS A 225 2.01 -12.64 19.34
C CYS A 225 1.68 -14.08 18.97
N HIS A 226 0.43 -14.47 19.12
CA HIS A 226 -0.01 -15.81 18.72
C HIS A 226 0.26 -16.09 17.25
N THR A 227 0.04 -15.10 16.39
CA THR A 227 0.19 -15.21 14.92
C THR A 227 1.59 -14.90 14.41
N GLY A 228 2.43 -14.23 15.19
CA GLY A 228 3.72 -13.75 14.70
C GLY A 228 4.54 -13.00 15.74
N ILE A 229 5.59 -12.35 15.28
CA ILE A 229 6.41 -11.42 16.04
C ILE A 229 6.44 -10.07 15.36
N VAL A 230 6.35 -9.01 16.14
CA VAL A 230 6.45 -7.62 15.69
C VAL A 230 7.69 -7.01 16.30
N ILE A 231 8.43 -6.25 15.52
CA ILE A 231 9.69 -5.63 15.93
C ILE A 231 9.69 -4.17 15.53
N ASP A 232 9.94 -3.29 16.46
CA ASP A 232 10.05 -1.86 16.23
C ASP A 232 11.51 -1.42 16.25
N LEU A 233 11.89 -0.74 15.19
CA LEU A 233 13.24 -0.27 14.93
C LEU A 233 13.25 1.24 14.74
N PHE A 234 14.17 1.95 15.39
CA PHE A 234 14.49 3.34 15.10
C PHE A 234 15.80 3.43 14.30
N LEU A 235 15.81 4.29 13.29
CA LEU A 235 16.96 4.68 12.50
C LEU A 235 17.16 6.19 12.65
N GLU A 236 18.34 6.61 13.07
CA GLU A 236 18.71 8.00 13.10
C GLU A 236 19.26 8.42 11.73
N THR A 237 18.41 8.95 10.89
CA THR A 237 18.75 9.29 9.50
C THR A 237 18.02 10.54 9.06
N ASP A 238 18.60 11.27 8.12
CA ASP A 238 17.95 12.37 7.40
C ASP A 238 17.33 11.92 6.07
N ASP A 239 17.49 10.63 5.69
CA ASP A 239 16.91 10.02 4.48
C ASP A 239 15.80 9.02 4.83
N PRO A 240 14.53 9.46 4.91
CA PRO A 240 13.40 8.58 5.25
C PRO A 240 13.04 7.61 4.13
N THR A 241 13.62 7.76 2.95
CA THR A 241 13.27 6.94 1.78
C THR A 241 14.08 5.65 1.69
N ARG A 242 15.09 5.47 2.57
CA ARG A 242 15.98 4.30 2.53
C ARG A 242 15.29 3.07 3.14
N SER A 243 15.19 2.01 2.34
CA SER A 243 14.53 0.76 2.73
C SER A 243 15.48 -0.23 3.36
N ILE A 244 14.99 -0.98 4.34
CA ILE A 244 15.68 -2.11 4.97
C ILE A 244 14.97 -3.40 4.59
N ARG A 245 15.75 -4.43 4.27
CA ARG A 245 15.29 -5.80 4.09
C ARG A 245 15.57 -6.60 5.37
N PRO A 246 14.55 -6.88 6.18
CA PRO A 246 14.70 -7.69 7.38
C PRO A 246 14.55 -9.18 7.06
N THR A 247 15.19 -9.99 7.87
CA THR A 247 15.04 -11.45 7.86
C THR A 247 15.01 -11.93 9.32
N LEU A 248 14.06 -12.79 9.67
CA LEU A 248 13.95 -13.32 11.02
C LEU A 248 14.33 -14.79 11.07
N SER A 249 15.23 -15.16 11.97
CA SER A 249 15.54 -16.54 12.29
C SER A 249 15.02 -16.90 13.68
N ALA A 250 13.96 -17.72 13.73
CA ALA A 250 13.37 -18.22 14.96
C ALA A 250 13.59 -19.73 15.07
N ASN A 251 14.17 -20.19 16.19
CA ASN A 251 14.46 -21.61 16.40
C ASN A 251 15.17 -22.29 15.21
N LYS A 252 16.11 -21.60 14.56
CA LYS A 252 16.86 -22.05 13.35
C LYS A 252 16.03 -22.14 12.06
N ARG A 253 14.80 -21.67 12.05
CA ARG A 253 14.00 -21.51 10.83
C ARG A 253 14.01 -20.05 10.41
N THR A 254 14.14 -19.79 9.13
CA THR A 254 14.22 -18.41 8.60
C THR A 254 12.88 -18.02 7.98
N ILE A 255 12.42 -16.83 8.32
CA ILE A 255 11.23 -16.18 7.75
C ILE A 255 11.74 -15.00 6.92
N TYR A 256 11.46 -15.02 5.63
CA TYR A 256 11.82 -13.97 4.68
C TYR A 256 10.67 -13.02 4.41
N ASN A 257 9.44 -13.53 4.47
CA ASN A 257 8.25 -12.73 4.24
C ASN A 257 7.95 -11.89 5.47
N TYR A 258 7.72 -10.63 5.26
CA TYR A 258 7.30 -9.71 6.30
C TYR A 258 6.30 -8.70 5.72
N SER A 259 5.51 -8.12 6.58
CA SER A 259 4.79 -6.88 6.34
C SER A 259 5.30 -5.81 7.29
N GLY A 260 5.05 -4.55 6.97
CA GLY A 260 5.55 -3.50 7.81
C GLY A 260 4.97 -2.14 7.45
N CYS A 261 5.25 -1.20 8.32
CA CYS A 261 4.97 0.20 8.14
C CYS A 261 6.11 1.03 8.71
N ALA A 262 6.13 2.29 8.34
CA ALA A 262 7.12 3.24 8.81
C ALA A 262 6.46 4.59 9.12
N CYS A 263 7.02 5.32 10.07
CA CYS A 263 6.70 6.72 10.27
C CYS A 263 8.00 7.51 10.46
N THR A 264 7.99 8.75 10.05
CA THR A 264 9.13 9.64 10.13
C THR A 264 8.72 11.00 10.69
N ASN A 265 9.62 11.64 11.39
CA ASN A 265 9.50 13.04 11.80
C ASN A 265 10.38 13.97 10.93
N ILE A 266 10.80 13.48 9.77
CA ILE A 266 11.58 14.23 8.79
C ILE A 266 10.62 14.73 7.71
N PRO A 267 10.56 16.05 7.41
CA PRO A 267 9.80 16.56 6.29
C PRO A 267 10.30 15.98 4.96
N TYR A 268 9.40 15.59 4.08
CA TYR A 268 9.77 15.21 2.72
C TYR A 268 10.20 16.48 1.95
N ALA A 269 11.26 16.37 1.16
CA ALA A 269 11.93 17.51 0.52
C ALA A 269 11.05 18.36 -0.44
N ASN A 270 9.87 17.90 -0.78
CA ASN A 270 8.94 18.56 -1.71
C ASN A 270 7.80 19.33 -1.02
N ASP A 271 7.71 19.29 0.30
CA ASP A 271 6.63 19.93 1.06
C ASP A 271 7.19 21.11 1.87
N GLU A 272 7.00 22.32 1.37
CA GLU A 272 7.43 23.55 2.06
C GLU A 272 6.68 23.85 3.37
N GLU A 273 5.60 23.12 3.69
CA GLU A 273 4.71 23.32 4.86
C GLU A 273 4.26 22.03 5.56
N THR A 274 5.02 20.94 5.54
CA THR A 274 4.58 19.74 6.26
C THR A 274 4.71 19.92 7.77
N GLU A 275 3.57 20.14 8.42
CA GLU A 275 3.41 19.79 9.84
C GLU A 275 3.73 18.29 9.99
N ILE A 276 4.60 17.95 10.95
CA ILE A 276 4.87 16.57 11.32
C ILE A 276 3.52 15.91 11.61
N ASP A 277 3.23 14.79 10.93
CA ASP A 277 2.01 14.02 11.17
C ASP A 277 1.83 13.78 12.67
N SER A 278 0.68 14.17 13.20
CA SER A 278 0.38 14.05 14.63
C SER A 278 0.49 12.61 15.13
N GLU A 279 0.25 11.62 14.26
CA GLU A 279 0.39 10.20 14.56
C GLU A 279 1.87 9.80 14.67
N ALA A 280 2.71 10.27 13.76
CA ALA A 280 4.15 10.07 13.83
C ALA A 280 4.72 10.72 15.10
N ALA A 281 4.31 11.95 15.42
CA ALA A 281 4.72 12.63 16.64
C ALA A 281 4.36 11.83 17.91
N ALA A 282 3.16 11.23 17.95
CA ALA A 282 2.73 10.39 19.06
C ALA A 282 3.57 9.10 19.21
N VAL A 283 3.95 8.47 18.08
CA VAL A 283 4.83 7.29 18.06
C VAL A 283 6.22 7.64 18.59
N PHE A 284 6.80 8.73 18.11
CA PHE A 284 8.11 9.19 18.59
C PHE A 284 8.08 9.53 20.09
N ALA A 285 7.03 10.20 20.56
CA ALA A 285 6.83 10.52 21.97
C ALA A 285 6.69 9.24 22.83
N HIS A 286 5.93 8.23 22.36
CA HIS A 286 5.79 6.94 23.05
C HIS A 286 7.14 6.28 23.32
N TYR A 287 8.07 6.35 22.36
CA TYR A 287 9.41 5.80 22.52
C TYR A 287 10.42 6.76 23.18
N GLY A 288 10.01 7.98 23.55
CA GLY A 288 10.90 9.00 24.11
C GLY A 288 11.94 9.49 23.12
N LEU A 289 11.55 9.59 21.83
CA LEU A 289 12.42 9.99 20.72
C LEU A 289 11.99 11.32 20.10
N SER A 290 11.16 12.12 20.76
CA SER A 290 10.62 13.38 20.22
C SER A 290 11.71 14.37 19.77
N ASP A 291 12.88 14.36 20.42
CA ASP A 291 14.00 15.23 20.12
C ASP A 291 14.99 14.65 19.10
N ARG A 292 14.73 13.41 18.61
CA ARG A 292 15.60 12.74 17.63
C ARG A 292 14.95 12.73 16.27
N ARG A 293 15.74 12.98 15.23
CA ARG A 293 15.30 12.90 13.84
C ARG A 293 15.54 11.52 13.28
N GLY A 294 14.56 10.98 12.56
CA GLY A 294 14.74 9.67 11.98
C GLY A 294 13.46 9.01 11.51
N LEU A 295 13.58 7.70 11.39
CA LEU A 295 12.54 6.80 10.90
C LEU A 295 12.30 5.71 11.92
N ILE A 296 11.04 5.49 12.31
CA ILE A 296 10.64 4.30 13.04
C ILE A 296 10.00 3.33 12.06
N GLN A 297 10.57 2.13 11.97
CA GLN A 297 10.06 1.04 11.14
C GLN A 297 9.54 -0.08 12.01
N ARG A 298 8.41 -0.65 11.64
CA ARG A 298 7.83 -1.83 12.24
C ARG A 298 7.89 -2.99 11.26
N PHE A 299 8.40 -4.12 11.72
CA PHE A 299 8.44 -5.37 10.97
C PHE A 299 7.55 -6.41 11.64
N CYS A 300 6.72 -7.06 10.83
CA CYS A 300 5.77 -8.07 11.26
C CYS A 300 6.05 -9.38 10.53
N PHE A 301 6.40 -10.43 11.28
CA PHE A 301 6.70 -11.76 10.72
C PHE A 301 5.66 -12.76 11.21
N LEU A 302 5.01 -13.44 10.28
CA LEU A 302 4.01 -14.46 10.60
C LEU A 302 4.67 -15.80 10.90
N TRP A 303 4.23 -16.49 11.96
CA TRP A 303 4.73 -17.83 12.28
C TRP A 303 4.47 -18.85 11.16
N LYS A 304 3.35 -18.71 10.45
CA LYS A 304 3.03 -19.59 9.31
C LYS A 304 4.09 -19.57 8.21
N ASP A 305 4.72 -18.45 7.96
CA ASP A 305 5.77 -18.32 6.93
C ASP A 305 7.08 -19.03 7.32
N GLY A 306 7.28 -19.30 8.61
CA GLY A 306 8.32 -20.19 9.14
C GLY A 306 7.86 -21.64 9.29
N GLY A 307 6.65 -21.99 8.84
CA GLY A 307 6.09 -23.34 8.91
C GLY A 307 5.57 -23.73 10.29
N TRP A 308 5.11 -22.78 11.10
CA TRP A 308 4.40 -23.05 12.36
C TRP A 308 2.91 -22.74 12.21
N HIS A 309 2.05 -23.64 12.69
CA HIS A 309 0.60 -23.41 12.73
C HIS A 309 0.11 -22.70 14.01
N GLN A 310 0.99 -22.58 14.99
CA GLN A 310 0.74 -21.92 16.27
C GLN A 310 2.00 -21.22 16.75
N GLU A 311 1.87 -20.35 17.75
CA GLU A 311 3.00 -19.69 18.40
C GLU A 311 4.05 -20.72 18.84
N PRO A 312 5.29 -20.65 18.32
CA PRO A 312 6.33 -21.59 18.70
C PRO A 312 6.88 -21.24 20.10
N ALA A 313 7.23 -22.27 20.87
CA ALA A 313 8.05 -22.06 22.06
C ALA A 313 9.44 -21.56 21.62
N LEU A 314 9.65 -20.25 21.66
CA LEU A 314 10.89 -19.62 21.19
C LEU A 314 12.05 -19.96 22.10
N LYS A 315 13.10 -20.57 21.55
CA LYS A 315 14.38 -20.85 22.20
C LYS A 315 15.49 -19.91 21.71
N SER A 316 15.34 -19.39 20.51
CA SER A 316 16.24 -18.41 19.91
C SER A 316 15.49 -17.57 18.89
N CYS A 317 15.82 -16.29 18.82
CA CYS A 317 15.28 -15.35 17.83
C CYS A 317 16.36 -14.34 17.44
N VAL A 318 16.67 -14.27 16.17
CA VAL A 318 17.68 -13.38 15.61
C VAL A 318 17.06 -12.62 14.43
N LEU A 319 17.13 -11.31 14.50
CA LEU A 319 16.77 -10.41 13.40
C LEU A 319 18.04 -10.09 12.62
N THR A 320 18.01 -10.27 11.32
CA THR A 320 19.09 -9.84 10.41
C THR A 320 18.54 -8.74 9.51
N LEU A 321 19.27 -7.63 9.42
CA LEU A 321 18.91 -6.45 8.67
C LEU A 321 19.99 -6.15 7.64
N CYS A 322 19.60 -5.79 6.44
CA CYS A 322 20.49 -5.22 5.43
C CYS A 322 19.76 -4.11 4.69
N TRP A 323 20.52 -3.11 4.20
CA TRP A 323 19.93 -2.10 3.33
C TRP A 323 19.51 -2.74 2.00
N GLU A 324 18.39 -2.29 1.47
CA GLU A 324 18.06 -2.59 0.08
C GLU A 324 18.99 -1.78 -0.83
N PRO A 325 19.71 -2.46 -1.76
CA PRO A 325 20.55 -1.75 -2.70
C PRO A 325 19.74 -0.75 -3.53
N ARG A 326 20.30 0.43 -3.75
CA ARG A 326 19.69 1.48 -4.57
C ARG A 326 20.44 1.67 -5.86
N PHE A 327 19.74 2.17 -6.86
CA PHE A 327 20.38 2.67 -8.07
C PHE A 327 20.92 4.08 -7.82
N ARG A 328 22.23 4.27 -8.04
CA ARG A 328 22.89 5.58 -7.99
C ARG A 328 23.15 6.11 -9.37
N ASP A 329 22.95 7.41 -9.53
CA ASP A 329 23.29 8.14 -10.74
C ASP A 329 24.82 8.17 -10.89
N ILE A 330 25.31 7.62 -12.01
CA ILE A 330 26.76 7.52 -12.30
C ILE A 330 27.16 8.57 -13.32
N VAL A 331 26.44 8.65 -14.44
CA VAL A 331 26.74 9.61 -15.50
C VAL A 331 25.46 10.08 -16.19
N LEU A 332 25.38 11.38 -16.38
CA LEU A 332 24.36 12.03 -17.21
C LEU A 332 24.94 12.29 -18.59
N PHE A 333 24.20 11.99 -19.65
CA PHE A 333 24.64 12.19 -21.02
C PHE A 333 23.45 12.41 -21.94
N THR A 334 23.65 13.18 -23.02
CA THR A 334 22.66 13.41 -24.06
C THR A 334 23.02 12.58 -25.27
N VAL A 335 22.04 11.86 -25.84
CA VAL A 335 22.20 11.14 -27.10
C VAL A 335 21.46 11.85 -28.21
N ARG A 336 22.15 12.06 -29.34
CA ARG A 336 21.62 12.67 -30.58
C ARG A 336 21.78 11.80 -31.81
N SER A 337 22.70 10.83 -31.75
CA SER A 337 23.00 9.97 -32.91
C SER A 337 23.65 8.65 -32.52
N ALA A 338 23.60 7.70 -33.41
CA ALA A 338 24.43 6.51 -33.32
C ALA A 338 25.93 6.86 -33.41
N GLY A 339 26.77 6.07 -32.73
CA GLY A 339 28.21 6.25 -32.64
C GLY A 339 28.67 7.09 -31.44
N GLU A 340 27.78 7.65 -30.67
CA GLU A 340 28.15 8.35 -29.42
C GLU A 340 28.66 7.38 -28.38
N VAL A 341 29.66 7.84 -27.59
CA VAL A 341 30.39 7.02 -26.63
C VAL A 341 30.41 7.71 -25.28
N VAL A 342 30.08 6.96 -24.23
CA VAL A 342 30.11 7.42 -22.83
C VAL A 342 30.97 6.49 -22.00
N THR A 343 31.95 7.05 -21.29
CA THR A 343 32.84 6.29 -20.39
C THR A 343 32.44 6.53 -18.93
N PHE A 344 32.40 5.47 -18.13
CA PHE A 344 32.07 5.52 -16.71
C PHE A 344 32.83 4.42 -15.96
N SER A 345 32.90 4.51 -14.63
CA SER A 345 33.45 3.45 -13.79
C SER A 345 32.38 2.82 -12.91
N ASP A 346 32.44 1.52 -12.71
CA ASP A 346 31.59 0.85 -11.73
C ASP A 346 32.12 1.06 -10.29
N PHE A 347 31.39 0.52 -9.31
CA PHE A 347 31.77 0.62 -7.90
C PHE A 347 33.03 -0.19 -7.52
N SER A 348 33.52 -1.05 -8.40
CA SER A 348 34.81 -1.77 -8.27
C SER A 348 35.95 -1.00 -8.88
N GLY A 349 35.72 0.14 -9.52
CA GLY A 349 36.69 0.96 -10.20
C GLY A 349 37.01 0.47 -11.61
N ILE A 350 36.26 -0.48 -12.16
CA ILE A 350 36.42 -0.95 -13.54
C ILE A 350 35.80 0.11 -14.46
N SER A 351 36.60 0.55 -15.46
CA SER A 351 36.13 1.46 -16.49
C SER A 351 35.35 0.73 -17.57
N HIS A 352 34.17 1.23 -17.87
CA HIS A 352 33.27 0.73 -18.91
C HIS A 352 33.04 1.80 -19.98
N THR A 353 32.69 1.35 -21.16
CA THR A 353 32.35 2.21 -22.29
C THR A 353 30.98 1.81 -22.81
N LEU A 354 30.00 2.74 -22.75
CA LEU A 354 28.73 2.61 -23.42
C LEU A 354 28.83 3.21 -24.82
N THR A 355 28.56 2.43 -25.84
CA THR A 355 28.53 2.88 -27.23
C THR A 355 27.10 2.79 -27.76
N VAL A 356 26.55 3.86 -28.26
CA VAL A 356 25.27 3.88 -28.95
C VAL A 356 25.44 3.31 -30.35
N VAL A 357 24.90 2.11 -30.56
CA VAL A 357 25.02 1.39 -31.83
C VAL A 357 23.97 1.87 -32.84
N ASP A 358 22.78 2.17 -32.35
CA ASP A 358 21.65 2.57 -33.16
C ASP A 358 20.76 3.55 -32.39
N TRP A 359 20.17 4.51 -33.12
CA TRP A 359 19.35 5.58 -32.57
C TRP A 359 18.24 5.91 -33.53
N GLU A 360 17.01 5.56 -33.20
CA GLU A 360 15.87 5.66 -34.12
C GLU A 360 14.62 6.25 -33.43
N ALA A 361 14.03 7.24 -34.09
CA ALA A 361 12.72 7.74 -33.68
C ALA A 361 11.63 6.75 -34.09
N GLN A 362 10.78 6.37 -33.15
CA GLN A 362 9.68 5.44 -33.35
C GLN A 362 8.35 6.09 -33.04
N ASN A 363 7.35 5.80 -33.86
CA ASN A 363 5.97 6.14 -33.59
C ASN A 363 5.35 5.07 -32.70
N VAL A 364 4.72 5.50 -31.63
CA VAL A 364 3.87 4.65 -30.78
C VAL A 364 2.43 4.82 -31.26
N PRO A 365 1.89 3.88 -32.07
CA PRO A 365 0.53 3.98 -32.55
C PRO A 365 -0.44 3.73 -31.39
N ILE A 366 -1.22 4.73 -31.05
CA ILE A 366 -2.32 4.60 -30.10
C ILE A 366 -3.62 4.71 -30.91
N PRO A 367 -4.45 3.66 -30.96
CA PRO A 367 -5.71 3.72 -31.68
C PRO A 367 -6.57 4.90 -31.24
N ALA A 368 -7.13 5.65 -32.18
CA ALA A 368 -7.97 6.83 -32.00
C ALA A 368 -7.29 8.10 -31.43
N TYR A 369 -5.96 8.13 -31.30
CA TYR A 369 -5.22 9.31 -30.85
C TYR A 369 -4.12 9.74 -31.81
N ASN A 370 -3.60 10.96 -31.61
CA ASN A 370 -2.39 11.40 -32.30
C ASN A 370 -1.22 10.48 -31.93
N PRO A 371 -0.33 10.15 -32.85
CA PRO A 371 0.80 9.30 -32.58
C PRO A 371 1.70 9.97 -31.53
N LEU A 372 2.14 9.18 -30.53
CA LEU A 372 3.22 9.56 -29.64
C LEU A 372 4.55 9.14 -30.25
N TYR A 373 5.61 9.79 -29.84
CA TYR A 373 6.97 9.57 -30.34
C TYR A 373 7.87 9.14 -29.21
N THR A 374 8.75 8.16 -29.47
CA THR A 374 9.83 7.74 -28.56
C THR A 374 11.10 7.55 -29.36
N LEU A 375 12.24 7.62 -28.70
CA LEU A 375 13.54 7.29 -29.29
C LEU A 375 13.99 5.94 -28.77
N ALA A 376 14.22 5.00 -29.65
CA ALA A 376 14.82 3.72 -29.36
C ALA A 376 16.34 3.85 -29.44
N MET A 377 17.02 3.52 -28.34
CA MET A 377 18.48 3.48 -28.24
C MET A 377 18.94 2.03 -28.12
N ARG A 378 19.72 1.56 -29.10
CA ARG A 378 20.44 0.30 -28.99
C ARG A 378 21.90 0.58 -28.66
N TYR A 379 22.43 -0.11 -27.65
CA TYR A 379 23.74 0.19 -27.10
C TYR A 379 24.50 -1.09 -26.70
N ILE A 380 25.81 -0.94 -26.53
CA ILE A 380 26.71 -1.96 -26.02
C ILE A 380 27.49 -1.35 -24.85
N ILE A 381 27.69 -2.10 -23.78
CA ILE A 381 28.59 -1.75 -22.67
C ILE A 381 29.77 -2.72 -22.71
N ASP A 382 30.99 -2.19 -22.74
CA ASP A 382 32.23 -2.96 -22.76
C ASP A 382 33.23 -2.43 -21.70
N PRO A 383 33.75 -3.27 -20.81
CA PRO A 383 33.33 -4.63 -20.53
C PRO A 383 31.86 -4.73 -20.09
N PRO A 384 31.16 -5.87 -20.34
CA PRO A 384 29.73 -5.98 -20.12
C PRO A 384 29.37 -5.98 -18.62
N LEU A 385 28.27 -5.34 -18.31
CA LEU A 385 27.61 -5.41 -17.01
C LEU A 385 26.40 -6.35 -17.06
N ALA A 386 26.11 -7.02 -15.95
CA ALA A 386 24.86 -7.78 -15.86
C ALA A 386 23.63 -6.82 -15.85
N LYS A 387 22.57 -7.16 -16.59
CA LYS A 387 21.39 -6.29 -16.73
C LYS A 387 20.73 -5.91 -15.40
N ALA A 388 20.83 -6.74 -14.37
CA ALA A 388 20.33 -6.44 -13.05
C ALA A 388 21.16 -5.39 -12.29
N GLN A 389 22.36 -5.05 -12.76
CA GLN A 389 23.29 -4.16 -12.09
C GLN A 389 23.18 -2.70 -12.54
N TYR A 390 22.44 -2.43 -13.61
CA TYR A 390 22.31 -1.08 -14.11
C TYR A 390 20.93 -0.79 -14.72
N VAL A 391 20.60 0.50 -14.78
CA VAL A 391 19.42 1.03 -15.47
C VAL A 391 19.84 2.25 -16.26
N LEU A 392 19.34 2.37 -17.50
CA LEU A 392 19.38 3.59 -18.28
C LEU A 392 18.02 4.26 -18.18
N ALA A 393 17.96 5.41 -17.52
CA ALA A 393 16.74 6.19 -17.34
C ALA A 393 16.78 7.45 -18.22
N ASP A 394 15.74 7.71 -18.99
CA ASP A 394 15.54 9.01 -19.61
C ASP A 394 15.20 10.03 -18.51
N VAL A 395 16.00 11.06 -18.41
CA VAL A 395 15.85 12.16 -17.43
C VAL A 395 15.53 13.47 -18.11
N SER A 396 15.18 13.44 -19.39
CA SER A 396 14.70 14.61 -20.13
C SER A 396 13.44 15.17 -19.46
N LYS A 397 13.23 16.47 -19.59
CA LYS A 397 11.99 17.09 -19.11
C LYS A 397 10.78 16.44 -19.79
N PHE A 398 9.90 15.91 -18.99
CA PHE A 398 8.65 15.32 -19.45
C PHE A 398 7.58 16.40 -19.57
N ASP A 399 6.91 16.45 -20.72
CA ASP A 399 5.79 17.37 -20.96
C ASP A 399 4.47 16.63 -20.62
N GLU A 400 4.10 16.66 -19.36
CA GLU A 400 2.90 15.98 -18.85
C GLU A 400 1.62 16.48 -19.52
N ASP A 401 1.50 17.79 -19.75
CA ASP A 401 0.30 18.40 -20.32
C ASP A 401 0.10 17.95 -21.79
N ALA A 402 1.19 17.84 -22.57
CA ALA A 402 1.12 17.39 -23.94
C ALA A 402 0.73 15.91 -24.06
N VAL A 403 1.19 15.06 -23.15
CA VAL A 403 0.84 13.63 -23.14
C VAL A 403 -0.58 13.43 -22.64
N GLN A 404 -1.02 14.11 -21.59
CA GLN A 404 -2.40 14.04 -21.10
C GLN A 404 -3.41 14.55 -22.14
N LEU A 405 -3.12 15.61 -22.85
CA LEU A 405 -3.95 16.09 -23.97
C LEU A 405 -4.04 15.08 -25.12
N SER A 406 -2.96 14.34 -25.38
CA SER A 406 -2.91 13.31 -26.43
C SER A 406 -3.65 12.03 -26.06
N LEU A 407 -3.66 11.67 -24.77
CA LEU A 407 -4.26 10.43 -24.28
C LEU A 407 -5.77 10.56 -24.00
N GLY A 408 -6.32 11.77 -23.84
CA GLY A 408 -7.75 12.03 -23.68
C GLY A 408 -8.43 11.29 -22.52
N LYS A 409 -9.68 11.63 -22.21
CA LYS A 409 -10.47 11.05 -21.09
C LYS A 409 -10.85 9.55 -21.21
N SER A 410 -10.50 8.86 -22.31
CA SER A 410 -11.13 7.59 -22.73
C SER A 410 -10.27 6.32 -22.60
N ILE A 411 -9.09 6.35 -21.96
CA ILE A 411 -8.26 5.12 -21.82
C ILE A 411 -8.91 4.06 -20.91
N ARG A 412 -10.02 4.36 -20.24
CA ARG A 412 -10.62 3.43 -19.29
C ARG A 412 -11.35 2.22 -19.89
N ASP A 413 -11.71 2.25 -21.17
CA ASP A 413 -12.68 1.28 -21.69
C ASP A 413 -12.16 0.23 -22.69
N ASP A 414 -10.91 0.31 -23.21
CA ASP A 414 -10.50 -0.56 -24.32
C ASP A 414 -9.06 -1.10 -24.26
N MET A 415 -8.55 -1.46 -23.09
CA MET A 415 -7.22 -2.06 -22.94
C MET A 415 -7.26 -3.59 -23.06
N SER A 416 -7.51 -4.13 -24.25
CA SER A 416 -7.12 -5.49 -24.57
C SER A 416 -5.77 -5.53 -25.28
N ALA A 417 -4.74 -5.97 -24.54
CA ALA A 417 -3.53 -6.61 -25.02
C ALA A 417 -2.54 -5.80 -25.87
N THR A 418 -1.77 -4.97 -25.26
CA THR A 418 -0.30 -4.94 -25.45
C THR A 418 0.28 -4.33 -24.17
N ALA A 419 1.26 -4.97 -23.54
CA ALA A 419 1.71 -4.57 -22.19
C ALA A 419 2.39 -3.18 -22.23
N ILE A 420 1.60 -2.14 -22.07
CA ILE A 420 2.05 -0.82 -21.68
C ILE A 420 1.90 -0.80 -20.16
N GLY A 421 3.00 -1.01 -19.44
CA GLY A 421 3.01 -0.85 -17.99
C GLY A 421 3.06 0.63 -17.67
N ILE A 422 1.97 1.19 -17.13
CA ILE A 422 2.00 2.51 -16.48
C ILE A 422 2.43 2.25 -15.04
N ILE A 423 3.63 2.65 -14.68
CA ILE A 423 4.09 2.64 -13.29
C ILE A 423 3.87 4.05 -12.76
N GLY A 424 2.83 4.22 -11.95
CA GLY A 424 2.56 5.47 -11.23
C GLY A 424 2.52 5.20 -9.72
N GLY A 425 3.13 6.09 -8.94
CA GLY A 425 2.90 6.21 -7.51
C GLY A 425 1.68 7.10 -7.25
N ALA A 426 1.35 7.37 -5.97
CA ALA A 426 0.23 8.23 -5.56
C ALA A 426 0.25 9.65 -6.15
N ASP A 427 1.36 10.06 -6.76
CA ASP A 427 1.61 11.41 -7.30
C ASP A 427 1.49 11.50 -8.83
N GLY A 428 0.86 10.51 -9.50
CA GLY A 428 0.62 10.51 -10.95
C GLY A 428 1.57 9.60 -11.76
N PRO A 429 1.28 9.35 -13.05
CA PRO A 429 2.08 8.46 -13.88
C PRO A 429 3.46 9.08 -14.16
N THR A 430 4.50 8.49 -13.61
CA THR A 430 5.88 8.97 -13.76
C THR A 430 6.62 8.41 -14.97
N ALA A 431 6.14 7.34 -15.60
CA ALA A 431 6.75 6.81 -16.84
C ALA A 431 5.81 5.86 -17.60
N ILE A 432 5.88 5.88 -18.93
CA ILE A 432 5.37 4.80 -19.77
C ILE A 432 6.57 3.93 -20.13
N LEU A 433 6.58 2.68 -19.69
CA LEU A 433 7.65 1.73 -19.97
C LEU A 433 7.25 0.86 -21.14
N MET A 434 7.99 0.94 -22.24
CA MET A 434 7.86 0.00 -23.35
C MET A 434 8.81 -1.17 -23.12
N ALA A 435 8.28 -2.38 -22.94
CA ALA A 435 9.12 -3.57 -22.84
C ALA A 435 9.56 -4.03 -24.23
N SER A 436 10.87 -4.14 -24.47
CA SER A 436 11.46 -4.73 -25.63
C SER A 436 12.04 -6.11 -25.33
N ASN A 437 11.78 -7.09 -26.17
CA ASN A 437 12.42 -8.41 -26.10
C ASN A 437 13.81 -8.43 -26.79
N VAL A 438 14.28 -7.29 -27.29
CA VAL A 438 15.59 -7.17 -27.94
C VAL A 438 16.63 -6.85 -26.87
N PRO A 439 17.67 -7.65 -26.71
CA PRO A 439 18.77 -7.36 -25.81
C PRO A 439 19.40 -5.99 -26.14
N ASP A 440 19.76 -5.24 -25.09
CA ASP A 440 20.47 -3.96 -25.19
C ASP A 440 19.73 -2.83 -25.90
N THR A 441 18.41 -2.81 -25.83
CA THR A 441 17.58 -1.69 -26.29
C THR A 441 16.87 -1.03 -25.12
N THR A 442 16.85 0.30 -25.11
CA THR A 442 16.07 1.11 -24.17
C THR A 442 15.30 2.18 -24.94
N PHE A 443 14.25 2.74 -24.34
CA PHE A 443 13.37 3.73 -24.94
C PHE A 443 13.32 4.98 -24.08
N SER A 444 13.28 6.14 -24.76
CA SER A 444 13.02 7.40 -24.08
C SER A 444 11.57 7.51 -23.63
N HIS A 445 11.27 8.49 -22.78
CA HIS A 445 9.90 8.90 -22.50
C HIS A 445 9.18 9.24 -23.81
N VAL A 446 7.87 8.96 -23.85
CA VAL A 446 7.05 9.32 -25.01
C VAL A 446 6.75 10.83 -24.99
N ARG A 447 6.69 11.43 -26.19
CA ARG A 447 6.34 12.84 -26.36
C ARG A 447 5.27 13.00 -27.43
N ALA A 448 4.50 14.08 -27.31
CA ALA A 448 3.45 14.41 -28.30
C ALA A 448 4.02 14.95 -29.62
N GLN A 449 5.27 15.41 -29.64
CA GLN A 449 5.95 15.93 -30.84
C GLN A 449 7.20 15.09 -31.13
N PRO A 450 7.59 14.96 -32.43
CA PRO A 450 8.86 14.34 -32.78
C PRO A 450 10.04 15.08 -32.15
N PHE A 451 11.04 14.33 -31.70
CA PHE A 451 12.28 14.85 -31.13
C PHE A 451 13.45 13.97 -31.57
N ASP A 452 14.67 14.50 -31.50
CA ASP A 452 15.89 13.90 -32.04
C ASP A 452 16.95 13.64 -30.96
N SER A 453 16.70 14.04 -29.72
CA SER A 453 17.65 13.89 -28.64
C SER A 453 16.95 13.59 -27.32
N ALA A 454 17.60 12.83 -26.46
CA ALA A 454 17.16 12.57 -25.10
C ALA A 454 18.33 12.59 -24.12
N ASP A 455 18.04 13.04 -22.89
CA ASP A 455 19.01 13.07 -21.81
C ASP A 455 18.85 11.79 -20.97
N TRP A 456 19.93 11.08 -20.82
CA TRP A 456 19.98 9.79 -20.14
C TRP A 456 20.80 9.86 -18.86
N CYS A 457 20.38 9.10 -17.87
CA CYS A 457 21.15 8.81 -16.67
C CYS A 457 21.45 7.31 -16.63
N LEU A 458 22.73 6.97 -16.65
CA LEU A 458 23.14 5.63 -16.28
C LEU A 458 23.19 5.53 -14.76
N ARG A 459 22.47 4.57 -14.25
CA ARG A 459 22.40 4.25 -12.81
C ARG A 459 22.96 2.87 -12.57
N LEU A 460 23.81 2.72 -11.57
CA LEU A 460 24.30 1.42 -11.11
C LEU A 460 23.70 1.04 -9.78
N LEU A 461 23.37 -0.24 -9.64
CA LEU A 461 22.91 -0.80 -8.38
C LEU A 461 24.05 -0.85 -7.37
N GLU A 462 23.86 -0.28 -6.19
CA GLU A 462 24.82 -0.34 -5.08
C GLU A 462 25.17 -1.80 -4.75
N PRO A 463 26.41 -2.06 -4.29
CA PRO A 463 26.74 -3.35 -3.70
C PRO A 463 25.85 -3.64 -2.49
N GLU A 464 25.62 -4.93 -2.24
CA GLU A 464 24.88 -5.34 -1.03
C GLU A 464 25.62 -4.87 0.23
N SER A 465 24.88 -4.30 1.17
CA SER A 465 25.42 -3.89 2.47
C SER A 465 25.75 -5.10 3.34
N THR A 466 26.69 -4.95 4.26
CA THR A 466 26.98 -5.97 5.26
C THR A 466 25.76 -6.18 6.16
N PRO A 467 25.22 -7.41 6.26
CA PRO A 467 24.08 -7.68 7.14
C PRO A 467 24.43 -7.51 8.61
N VAL A 468 23.55 -6.87 9.37
CA VAL A 468 23.66 -6.75 10.84
C VAL A 468 22.69 -7.74 11.49
N SER A 469 23.22 -8.60 12.37
CA SER A 469 22.41 -9.61 13.08
C SER A 469 22.24 -9.23 14.55
N ILE A 470 21.00 -9.14 15.01
CA ILE A 470 20.62 -8.74 16.35
C ILE A 470 19.93 -9.90 17.04
N VAL A 471 20.45 -10.31 18.18
CA VAL A 471 19.88 -11.39 18.99
C VAL A 471 18.79 -10.81 19.87
N LEU A 472 17.52 -11.11 19.57
CA LEU A 472 16.36 -10.73 20.38
C LEU A 472 16.17 -11.70 21.56
N LEU A 473 16.38 -13.00 21.32
CA LEU A 473 16.30 -14.04 22.33
C LEU A 473 17.45 -15.02 22.12
N ALA A 474 18.34 -15.10 23.13
CA ALA A 474 19.44 -16.06 23.13
C ALA A 474 18.97 -17.46 23.53
N PRO A 475 19.50 -18.55 22.96
CA PRO A 475 19.22 -19.89 23.47
C PRO A 475 19.71 -20.00 24.92
N LYS A 476 18.86 -20.49 25.83
CA LYS A 476 19.29 -20.79 27.19
C LYS A 476 20.44 -21.78 27.11
N LYS A 477 21.60 -21.44 27.66
CA LYS A 477 22.69 -22.41 27.85
C LYS A 477 22.15 -23.53 28.71
N GLU A 478 21.99 -24.73 28.17
CA GLU A 478 21.74 -25.92 28.99
C GLU A 478 22.90 -26.00 29.97
N ALA A 479 22.58 -25.90 31.25
CA ALA A 479 23.56 -26.21 32.30
C ALA A 479 23.98 -27.66 32.07
N ARG A 480 25.23 -27.87 31.62
CA ARG A 480 25.82 -29.21 31.57
C ARG A 480 25.79 -29.74 33.00
N SER A 481 24.85 -30.66 33.26
CA SER A 481 24.84 -31.50 34.47
C SER A 481 25.98 -32.50 34.46
#